data_e1ae0aaea071e88c5e611d70e3363345
#
_entry.id   e1ae0aaea071e88c5e611d70e3363345
#
_cell.length_a   1.000
_cell.length_b   1.000
_cell.length_c   1.000
_cell.angle_alpha   90.00
_cell.angle_beta   90.00
_cell.angle_gamma   90.00
#
_symmetry.space_group_name_H-M   'P 1'
#
loop_
_entity.id
_entity.type
_entity.pdbx_description
1 polymer ?
#
loop_
_entity_poly.entity_id
_entity_poly.type
_entity_poly.pdbx_seq_one_letter_code
_entity_poly.pdbx_strand_id
1 'polypeptide(L)'
;MTKHMIERPLILVPGIMESSLAVRKDPGFFGIWPLIPSGIPSSVFLDNILSDLGTNIRKSMNDNVSVVTTGLLPGAYDYIISAIIRWGYTLGNNFWIFPYDWRQSNKISGQMLTNFIKNKNLDGVDIICHSMGGFVTRFAKNQGAPIKRTAYIASPHFGSPLSYFEINPLIRNVGFFNFYEKLAITEESKHLIGGATGFEKKWKDLYSKWPSAYELMPDDFYLNNRPIIYSDGQPILGTNETYLKNEWSLPENMQDNVKKAMEFKKSLGEKLSGNDDDVLVIFGNTLETLGTIGYSSIGTTIDLNTSFHFSPPFDFNQHGDSIVVTESAMGSMSRSPTYKNSKPIPNIIHTALPNDGSTIEEIRKFLNPS
;
A
#
# COMPACT_ATOMS: atom_id res chain seq x y z
N MET A 1 26.10 -19.78 -25.48
CA MET A 1 25.21 -19.09 -24.57
C MET A 1 26.00 -18.81 -23.31
N THR A 2 26.49 -17.61 -23.15
CA THR A 2 27.15 -17.17 -21.91
C THR A 2 26.13 -17.21 -20.80
N LYS A 3 26.34 -18.04 -19.80
CA LYS A 3 25.52 -18.13 -18.60
C LYS A 3 25.72 -16.80 -17.85
N HIS A 4 24.78 -15.87 -17.96
CA HIS A 4 24.80 -14.64 -17.16
C HIS A 4 24.90 -15.04 -15.70
N MET A 5 26.00 -14.65 -15.04
CA MET A 5 26.14 -14.93 -13.62
C MET A 5 25.23 -14.00 -12.85
N ILE A 6 24.32 -14.58 -12.10
CA ILE A 6 23.50 -13.84 -11.12
C ILE A 6 24.48 -13.27 -10.09
N GLU A 7 24.59 -11.96 -10.04
CA GLU A 7 25.54 -11.28 -9.17
C GLU A 7 25.13 -11.34 -7.69
N ARG A 8 23.85 -11.16 -7.43
CA ARG A 8 23.32 -11.03 -6.07
C ARG A 8 21.99 -11.75 -5.88
N PRO A 9 21.72 -12.23 -4.66
CA PRO A 9 20.41 -12.73 -4.28
C PRO A 9 19.33 -11.66 -4.45
N LEU A 10 18.10 -12.09 -4.74
CA LEU A 10 16.94 -11.25 -4.98
C LEU A 10 15.84 -11.52 -3.97
N ILE A 11 15.18 -10.47 -3.49
CA ILE A 11 14.00 -10.56 -2.62
C ILE A 11 12.86 -9.77 -3.24
N LEU A 12 11.67 -10.38 -3.34
CA LEU A 12 10.42 -9.73 -3.71
C LEU A 12 9.64 -9.38 -2.43
N VAL A 13 9.32 -8.09 -2.26
CA VAL A 13 8.54 -7.56 -1.13
C VAL A 13 7.20 -7.06 -1.65
N PRO A 14 6.07 -7.71 -1.31
CA PRO A 14 4.75 -7.37 -1.84
C PRO A 14 4.17 -6.08 -1.22
N GLY A 15 3.05 -5.62 -1.78
CA GLY A 15 2.26 -4.50 -1.29
C GLY A 15 1.28 -4.87 -0.16
N ILE A 16 0.45 -3.87 0.20
CA ILE A 16 -0.65 -4.08 1.15
C ILE A 16 -1.65 -5.08 0.59
N MET A 17 -2.18 -5.96 1.44
CA MET A 17 -3.17 -6.99 1.10
C MET A 17 -2.70 -8.06 0.10
N GLU A 18 -1.43 -8.06 -0.30
CA GLU A 18 -0.87 -8.98 -1.28
C GLU A 18 -0.14 -10.17 -0.66
N SER A 19 0.00 -10.21 0.67
CA SER A 19 0.39 -11.40 1.41
C SER A 19 -0.82 -12.12 1.96
N SER A 20 -0.85 -13.45 1.83
CA SER A 20 -1.87 -14.29 2.45
C SER A 20 -1.62 -14.39 3.96
N LEU A 21 -2.67 -14.25 4.75
CA LEU A 21 -2.63 -14.27 6.21
C LEU A 21 -3.46 -15.42 6.77
N ALA A 22 -2.96 -16.06 7.83
CA ALA A 22 -3.67 -17.09 8.56
C ALA A 22 -3.45 -16.99 10.07
N VAL A 23 -4.40 -17.46 10.86
CA VAL A 23 -4.25 -17.65 12.30
C VAL A 23 -3.75 -19.06 12.55
N ARG A 24 -2.71 -19.19 13.36
CA ARG A 24 -2.27 -20.47 13.87
C ARG A 24 -3.20 -20.92 14.98
N LYS A 25 -3.94 -22.01 14.77
CA LYS A 25 -4.71 -22.73 15.80
C LYS A 25 -4.20 -24.15 15.87
N ASP A 26 -3.88 -24.65 17.05
CA ASP A 26 -3.53 -26.06 17.23
C ASP A 26 -4.77 -26.94 17.00
N PRO A 27 -4.73 -27.95 16.07
CA PRO A 27 -3.57 -28.43 15.32
C PRO A 27 -3.43 -27.89 13.87
N GLY A 28 -3.74 -26.62 13.53
CA GLY A 28 -3.69 -26.18 12.13
C GLY A 28 -3.66 -24.68 11.93
N PHE A 29 -3.92 -24.26 10.69
CA PHE A 29 -4.02 -22.87 10.29
C PHE A 29 -5.43 -22.56 9.82
N PHE A 30 -5.94 -21.39 10.19
CA PHE A 30 -7.20 -20.86 9.68
C PHE A 30 -6.91 -19.61 8.84
N GLY A 31 -7.21 -19.69 7.53
CA GLY A 31 -6.97 -18.57 6.61
C GLY A 31 -7.79 -17.33 7.01
N ILE A 32 -7.14 -16.17 7.02
CA ILE A 32 -7.80 -14.89 7.25
C ILE A 32 -7.91 -14.12 5.93
N TRP A 33 -6.91 -14.24 5.07
CA TRP A 33 -6.80 -13.54 3.80
C TRP A 33 -5.91 -14.31 2.80
N PRO A 34 -6.24 -14.40 1.50
CA PRO A 34 -7.55 -14.06 0.92
C PRO A 34 -8.64 -15.00 1.39
N LEU A 35 -9.86 -14.52 1.28
CA LEU A 35 -11.04 -15.27 1.59
C LEU A 35 -11.41 -16.11 0.36
N ILE A 36 -10.82 -17.29 0.22
CA ILE A 36 -11.22 -18.22 -0.83
C ILE A 36 -12.47 -18.93 -0.36
N PRO A 37 -13.62 -18.73 -1.03
CA PRO A 37 -14.84 -19.43 -0.66
C PRO A 37 -14.72 -20.91 -1.05
N SER A 38 -14.47 -21.77 -0.11
CA SER A 38 -14.76 -23.19 -0.25
C SER A 38 -16.09 -23.46 0.45
N GLY A 39 -17.21 -23.20 -0.23
CA GLY A 39 -18.54 -23.68 0.18
C GLY A 39 -19.19 -23.03 1.40
N ILE A 40 -18.67 -21.93 1.94
CA ILE A 40 -19.29 -21.17 3.04
C ILE A 40 -20.06 -19.98 2.45
N PRO A 41 -21.32 -19.75 2.86
CA PRO A 41 -22.08 -18.57 2.41
C PRO A 41 -21.31 -17.28 2.73
N SER A 42 -21.14 -16.42 1.74
CA SER A 42 -20.34 -15.20 1.80
C SER A 42 -20.73 -14.23 2.94
N SER A 43 -21.99 -14.28 3.40
CA SER A 43 -22.50 -13.44 4.49
C SER A 43 -21.98 -13.83 5.87
N VAL A 44 -21.99 -15.12 6.20
CA VAL A 44 -21.45 -15.65 7.47
C VAL A 44 -19.94 -15.45 7.53
N PHE A 45 -19.32 -15.47 6.37
CA PHE A 45 -17.90 -15.30 6.18
C PHE A 45 -17.45 -13.86 6.43
N LEU A 46 -18.11 -12.88 5.84
CA LEU A 46 -17.77 -11.46 6.03
C LEU A 46 -18.02 -10.96 7.46
N ASP A 47 -19.12 -11.37 8.10
CA ASP A 47 -19.38 -10.99 9.48
C ASP A 47 -18.38 -11.63 10.46
N ASN A 48 -18.02 -12.87 10.25
CA ASN A 48 -16.98 -13.54 11.07
C ASN A 48 -15.59 -12.95 10.80
N ILE A 49 -15.27 -12.58 9.57
CA ILE A 49 -13.96 -12.02 9.22
C ILE A 49 -13.86 -10.57 9.64
N LEU A 50 -14.87 -9.75 9.41
CA LEU A 50 -14.86 -8.35 9.85
C LEU A 50 -14.92 -8.26 11.37
N SER A 51 -15.67 -9.14 12.06
CA SER A 51 -15.68 -9.22 13.51
C SER A 51 -14.41 -9.91 14.05
N ASP A 52 -13.96 -10.99 13.43
CA ASP A 52 -12.78 -11.74 13.86
C ASP A 52 -11.47 -11.03 13.49
N LEU A 53 -11.37 -10.33 12.35
CA LEU A 53 -10.23 -9.44 12.09
C LEU A 53 -10.16 -8.33 13.14
N GLY A 54 -11.28 -7.70 13.50
CA GLY A 54 -11.32 -6.71 14.57
C GLY A 54 -11.02 -7.31 15.96
N THR A 55 -11.53 -8.49 16.25
CA THR A 55 -11.38 -9.17 17.53
C THR A 55 -10.07 -9.94 17.63
N ASN A 56 -9.62 -10.59 16.55
CA ASN A 56 -8.36 -11.32 16.51
C ASN A 56 -7.15 -10.39 16.39
N ILE A 57 -7.28 -9.19 15.82
CA ILE A 57 -6.25 -8.15 15.92
C ILE A 57 -6.07 -7.72 17.38
N ARG A 58 -7.16 -7.51 18.14
CA ARG A 58 -7.07 -7.21 19.58
C ARG A 58 -6.54 -8.39 20.39
N LYS A 59 -6.95 -9.61 20.06
CA LYS A 59 -6.48 -10.83 20.72
C LYS A 59 -5.04 -11.18 20.34
N SER A 60 -4.61 -10.99 19.08
CA SER A 60 -3.22 -11.22 18.69
C SER A 60 -2.25 -10.20 19.31
N MET A 61 -2.74 -9.06 19.77
CA MET A 61 -1.94 -8.11 20.56
C MET A 61 -1.94 -8.44 22.06
N ASN A 62 -2.94 -9.18 22.56
CA ASN A 62 -3.12 -9.47 23.99
C ASN A 62 -3.11 -10.96 24.36
N ASP A 63 -3.47 -11.86 23.45
CA ASP A 63 -3.50 -13.30 23.67
C ASP A 63 -2.67 -14.01 22.60
N ASN A 64 -1.93 -15.02 22.96
CA ASN A 64 -1.03 -15.90 22.20
C ASN A 64 -1.50 -16.42 20.81
N VAL A 65 -2.33 -15.69 20.10
CA VAL A 65 -2.78 -16.01 18.74
C VAL A 65 -1.85 -15.32 17.73
N SER A 66 -0.89 -16.07 17.21
CA SER A 66 0.01 -15.55 16.18
C SER A 66 -0.66 -15.57 14.82
N VAL A 67 -0.77 -14.40 14.18
CA VAL A 67 -1.06 -14.31 12.75
C VAL A 67 0.23 -14.60 12.00
N VAL A 68 0.16 -15.48 11.03
CA VAL A 68 1.28 -15.87 10.18
C VAL A 68 0.97 -15.56 8.73
N THR A 69 2.02 -15.31 7.96
CA THR A 69 1.93 -15.18 6.51
C THR A 69 2.13 -16.56 5.87
N THR A 70 1.27 -16.91 4.93
CA THR A 70 1.31 -18.23 4.27
C THR A 70 1.76 -18.16 2.80
N GLY A 71 2.06 -16.97 2.29
CA GLY A 71 2.53 -16.76 0.92
C GLY A 71 2.02 -15.46 0.32
N LEU A 72 1.96 -15.41 -1.00
CA LEU A 72 1.38 -14.31 -1.75
C LEU A 72 -0.08 -14.56 -2.09
N LEU A 73 -0.80 -13.48 -2.35
CA LEU A 73 -2.11 -13.55 -2.98
C LEU A 73 -1.97 -14.18 -4.38
N PRO A 74 -2.74 -15.24 -4.71
CA PRO A 74 -2.69 -15.88 -6.03
C PRO A 74 -2.95 -14.85 -7.15
N GLY A 75 -2.15 -14.90 -8.21
CA GLY A 75 -2.27 -14.01 -9.36
C GLY A 75 -1.56 -12.66 -9.24
N ALA A 76 -1.25 -12.21 -8.02
CA ALA A 76 -0.69 -10.86 -7.82
C ALA A 76 0.70 -10.65 -8.43
N TYR A 77 1.52 -11.72 -8.51
CA TYR A 77 2.93 -11.63 -8.94
C TYR A 77 3.37 -12.76 -9.88
N ASP A 78 2.46 -13.50 -10.46
CA ASP A 78 2.77 -14.75 -11.16
C ASP A 78 3.70 -14.54 -12.37
N TYR A 79 3.48 -13.46 -13.14
CA TYR A 79 4.30 -13.18 -14.34
C TYR A 79 5.71 -12.71 -13.98
N ILE A 80 5.86 -11.81 -12.99
CA ILE A 80 7.19 -11.35 -12.58
C ILE A 80 7.98 -12.48 -11.91
N ILE A 81 7.37 -13.32 -11.07
CA ILE A 81 8.02 -14.49 -10.47
C ILE A 81 8.48 -15.45 -11.56
N SER A 82 7.62 -15.74 -12.52
CA SER A 82 7.97 -16.59 -13.66
C SER A 82 9.12 -15.99 -14.50
N ALA A 83 9.16 -14.67 -14.68
CA ALA A 83 10.23 -13.99 -15.35
C ALA A 83 11.56 -14.10 -14.59
N ILE A 84 11.55 -13.85 -13.28
CA ILE A 84 12.72 -13.96 -12.40
C ILE A 84 13.31 -15.37 -12.46
N ILE A 85 12.45 -16.41 -12.43
CA ILE A 85 12.90 -17.80 -12.58
C ILE A 85 13.54 -18.02 -13.96
N ARG A 86 12.96 -17.49 -15.05
CA ARG A 86 13.55 -17.57 -16.40
C ARG A 86 14.89 -16.84 -16.52
N TRP A 87 15.15 -15.82 -15.70
CA TRP A 87 16.46 -15.15 -15.62
C TRP A 87 17.53 -15.97 -14.90
N GLY A 88 17.17 -17.16 -14.41
CA GLY A 88 18.09 -18.11 -13.77
C GLY A 88 18.06 -18.07 -12.23
N TYR A 89 17.19 -17.27 -11.63
CA TYR A 89 16.99 -17.30 -10.19
C TYR A 89 16.24 -18.57 -9.76
N THR A 90 16.55 -19.04 -8.57
CA THR A 90 15.93 -20.25 -7.98
C THR A 90 15.28 -19.88 -6.65
N LEU A 91 13.96 -20.07 -6.56
CA LEU A 91 13.20 -19.81 -5.34
C LEU A 91 13.72 -20.67 -4.17
N GLY A 92 13.92 -20.01 -3.03
CA GLY A 92 14.47 -20.65 -1.82
C GLY A 92 16.00 -20.77 -1.78
N ASN A 93 16.72 -20.44 -2.88
CA ASN A 93 18.17 -20.51 -2.96
C ASN A 93 18.81 -19.11 -3.13
N ASN A 94 18.54 -18.44 -4.24
CA ASN A 94 19.03 -17.08 -4.53
C ASN A 94 17.90 -16.10 -4.89
N PHE A 95 16.66 -16.54 -4.75
CA PHE A 95 15.47 -15.74 -4.85
C PHE A 95 14.52 -16.07 -3.71
N TRP A 96 14.01 -15.07 -3.03
CA TRP A 96 13.03 -15.21 -1.96
C TRP A 96 11.88 -14.24 -2.15
N ILE A 97 10.73 -14.65 -1.63
CA ILE A 97 9.57 -13.80 -1.43
C ILE A 97 9.51 -13.48 0.06
N PHE A 98 9.29 -12.24 0.42
CA PHE A 98 9.14 -11.81 1.79
C PHE A 98 7.70 -11.37 2.06
N PRO A 99 6.77 -12.32 2.32
CA PRO A 99 5.42 -11.97 2.74
C PRO A 99 5.44 -11.46 4.19
N TYR A 100 4.60 -10.48 4.50
CA TYR A 100 4.51 -9.89 5.83
C TYR A 100 3.06 -9.57 6.20
N ASP A 101 2.79 -9.42 7.51
CA ASP A 101 1.49 -8.95 8.00
C ASP A 101 1.33 -7.46 7.70
N TRP A 102 0.72 -7.18 6.56
CA TRP A 102 0.54 -5.83 6.00
C TRP A 102 -0.38 -4.93 6.84
N ARG A 103 -1.04 -5.43 7.88
CA ARG A 103 -1.86 -4.64 8.81
C ARG A 103 -1.01 -3.95 9.88
N GLN A 104 0.14 -4.51 10.20
CA GLN A 104 1.06 -3.97 11.19
C GLN A 104 1.83 -2.76 10.66
N SER A 105 2.47 -2.03 11.57
CA SER A 105 3.39 -0.96 11.19
C SER A 105 4.49 -1.48 10.25
N ASN A 106 4.76 -0.74 9.19
CA ASN A 106 5.86 -1.01 8.26
C ASN A 106 7.23 -0.97 8.95
N LYS A 107 7.34 -0.30 10.11
CA LYS A 107 8.52 -0.36 10.98
C LYS A 107 8.79 -1.79 11.45
N ILE A 108 7.75 -2.49 11.91
CA ILE A 108 7.85 -3.89 12.35
C ILE A 108 8.22 -4.79 11.18
N SER A 109 7.51 -4.65 10.06
CA SER A 109 7.77 -5.44 8.84
C SER A 109 9.17 -5.20 8.28
N GLY A 110 9.67 -3.95 8.30
CA GLY A 110 11.03 -3.62 7.89
C GLY A 110 12.10 -4.20 8.80
N GLN A 111 11.85 -4.21 10.12
CA GLN A 111 12.75 -4.90 11.07
C GLN A 111 12.76 -6.42 10.82
N MET A 112 11.60 -7.02 10.50
CA MET A 112 11.51 -8.44 10.14
C MET A 112 12.26 -8.72 8.84
N LEU A 113 12.19 -7.84 7.83
CA LEU A 113 12.98 -7.97 6.59
C LEU A 113 14.48 -7.88 6.87
N THR A 114 14.91 -6.96 7.72
CA THR A 114 16.32 -6.86 8.16
C THR A 114 16.80 -8.15 8.81
N ASN A 115 15.99 -8.71 9.72
CA ASN A 115 16.30 -9.97 10.38
C ASN A 115 16.29 -11.16 9.41
N PHE A 116 15.37 -11.17 8.46
CA PHE A 116 15.31 -12.19 7.41
C PHE A 116 16.62 -12.23 6.59
N ILE A 117 17.09 -11.07 6.13
CA ILE A 117 18.34 -10.94 5.37
C ILE A 117 19.54 -11.44 6.20
N LYS A 118 19.61 -11.03 7.47
CA LYS A 118 20.67 -11.48 8.40
C LYS A 118 20.63 -13.00 8.65
N ASN A 119 19.45 -13.55 8.91
CA ASN A 119 19.29 -14.98 9.20
C ASN A 119 19.62 -15.88 7.98
N LYS A 120 19.52 -15.31 6.77
CA LYS A 120 19.93 -15.97 5.54
C LYS A 120 21.44 -15.81 5.25
N ASN A 121 22.18 -15.06 6.08
CA ASN A 121 23.60 -14.73 5.90
C ASN A 121 23.88 -14.08 4.52
N LEU A 122 23.02 -13.14 4.11
CA LEU A 122 23.17 -12.45 2.84
C LEU A 122 23.97 -11.16 3.03
N ASP A 123 25.17 -11.08 2.43
CA ASP A 123 26.06 -9.91 2.55
C ASP A 123 25.69 -8.76 1.60
N GLY A 124 24.80 -9.02 0.65
CA GLY A 124 24.25 -8.04 -0.29
C GLY A 124 23.10 -8.63 -1.06
N VAL A 125 21.98 -7.89 -1.10
CA VAL A 125 20.76 -8.32 -1.79
C VAL A 125 20.25 -7.22 -2.69
N ASP A 126 19.61 -7.61 -3.79
CA ASP A 126 18.76 -6.73 -4.58
C ASP A 126 17.31 -6.94 -4.18
N ILE A 127 16.51 -5.88 -4.20
CA ILE A 127 15.09 -5.95 -3.84
C ILE A 127 14.22 -5.43 -4.99
N ILE A 128 13.15 -6.16 -5.25
CA ILE A 128 11.99 -5.68 -5.99
C ILE A 128 10.88 -5.49 -4.94
N CYS A 129 10.33 -4.30 -4.82
CA CYS A 129 9.22 -4.03 -3.92
C CYS A 129 8.07 -3.34 -4.65
N HIS A 130 6.85 -3.70 -4.26
CA HIS A 130 5.63 -3.14 -4.83
C HIS A 130 4.87 -2.34 -3.76
N SER A 131 4.32 -1.19 -4.16
CA SER A 131 3.38 -0.42 -3.33
C SER A 131 3.94 -0.16 -1.91
N MET A 132 3.18 -0.50 -0.87
CA MET A 132 3.58 -0.37 0.53
C MET A 132 4.87 -1.14 0.89
N GLY A 133 5.23 -2.19 0.14
CA GLY A 133 6.51 -2.90 0.29
C GLY A 133 7.73 -1.99 0.14
N GLY A 134 7.57 -0.84 -0.52
CA GLY A 134 8.60 0.20 -0.58
C GLY A 134 8.90 0.83 0.78
N PHE A 135 7.92 1.02 1.65
CA PHE A 135 8.14 1.51 3.02
C PHE A 135 8.89 0.49 3.86
N VAL A 136 8.49 -0.78 3.77
CA VAL A 136 9.18 -1.91 4.42
C VAL A 136 10.66 -1.96 4.02
N THR A 137 10.92 -1.85 2.72
CA THR A 137 12.27 -1.89 2.14
C THR A 137 13.11 -0.68 2.55
N ARG A 138 12.55 0.54 2.47
CA ARG A 138 13.24 1.78 2.90
C ARG A 138 13.62 1.71 4.38
N PHE A 139 12.70 1.28 5.23
CA PHE A 139 12.98 1.14 6.65
C PHE A 139 14.10 0.11 6.89
N ALA A 140 14.03 -1.07 6.28
CA ALA A 140 15.07 -2.09 6.43
C ALA A 140 16.45 -1.56 5.98
N LYS A 141 16.52 -0.85 4.85
CA LYS A 141 17.75 -0.23 4.34
C LYS A 141 18.32 0.80 5.31
N ASN A 142 17.46 1.66 5.87
CA ASN A 142 17.86 2.66 6.87
C ASN A 142 18.31 2.03 8.20
N GLN A 143 17.87 0.80 8.52
CA GLN A 143 18.37 0.00 9.65
C GLN A 143 19.65 -0.77 9.34
N GLY A 144 20.29 -0.49 8.22
CA GLY A 144 21.56 -1.10 7.83
C GLY A 144 21.45 -2.50 7.25
N ALA A 145 20.29 -2.90 6.74
CA ALA A 145 20.21 -4.11 5.93
C ALA A 145 21.08 -3.96 4.67
N PRO A 146 21.85 -4.98 4.26
CA PRO A 146 22.79 -4.90 3.14
C PRO A 146 22.09 -4.91 1.78
N ILE A 147 21.13 -4.01 1.60
CA ILE A 147 20.36 -3.84 0.36
C ILE A 147 21.18 -2.99 -0.61
N LYS A 148 21.54 -3.55 -1.76
CA LYS A 148 22.38 -2.91 -2.77
C LYS A 148 21.55 -2.15 -3.79
N ARG A 149 20.73 -2.85 -4.56
CA ARG A 149 19.83 -2.23 -5.54
C ARG A 149 18.38 -2.41 -5.14
N THR A 150 17.54 -1.45 -5.48
CA THR A 150 16.10 -1.52 -5.20
C THR A 150 15.30 -1.06 -6.42
N ALA A 151 14.43 -1.93 -6.93
CA ALA A 151 13.40 -1.59 -7.88
C ALA A 151 12.07 -1.34 -7.13
N TYR A 152 11.63 -0.09 -7.09
CA TYR A 152 10.36 0.32 -6.54
C TYR A 152 9.29 0.31 -7.63
N ILE A 153 8.24 -0.46 -7.46
CA ILE A 153 7.09 -0.51 -8.38
C ILE A 153 5.92 0.18 -7.66
N ALA A 154 5.47 1.31 -8.18
CA ALA A 154 4.30 2.06 -7.69
C ALA A 154 4.29 2.31 -6.17
N SER A 155 5.47 2.48 -5.56
CA SER A 155 5.55 2.73 -4.12
C SER A 155 5.13 4.16 -3.80
N PRO A 156 4.17 4.38 -2.86
CA PRO A 156 3.69 5.71 -2.51
C PRO A 156 4.68 6.44 -1.60
N HIS A 157 5.79 6.94 -2.14
CA HIS A 157 6.93 7.46 -1.37
C HIS A 157 6.56 8.58 -0.40
N PHE A 158 5.55 9.38 -0.74
CA PHE A 158 5.00 10.45 0.09
C PHE A 158 3.62 10.10 0.66
N GLY A 159 3.16 8.88 0.48
CA GLY A 159 1.82 8.40 0.85
C GLY A 159 0.81 8.51 -0.29
N SER A 160 -0.43 8.12 0.01
CA SER A 160 -1.56 8.19 -0.91
C SER A 160 -2.74 8.91 -0.27
N PRO A 161 -3.30 9.95 -0.92
CA PRO A 161 -4.54 10.58 -0.47
C PRO A 161 -5.67 9.59 -0.23
N LEU A 162 -5.74 8.56 -1.05
CA LEU A 162 -6.73 7.51 -0.93
C LEU A 162 -6.73 6.88 0.48
N SER A 163 -5.56 6.69 1.10
CA SER A 163 -5.50 6.11 2.45
C SER A 163 -6.12 7.03 3.51
N TYR A 164 -5.96 8.35 3.39
CA TYR A 164 -6.66 9.31 4.26
C TYR A 164 -8.19 9.21 4.09
N PHE A 165 -8.66 9.13 2.84
CA PHE A 165 -10.08 9.04 2.55
C PHE A 165 -10.70 7.73 3.04
N GLU A 166 -9.96 6.63 2.94
CA GLU A 166 -10.41 5.30 3.42
C GLU A 166 -10.46 5.20 4.95
N ILE A 167 -9.54 5.84 5.66
CA ILE A 167 -9.54 5.87 7.14
C ILE A 167 -10.65 6.79 7.66
N ASN A 168 -10.91 7.90 6.97
CA ASN A 168 -11.78 8.96 7.47
C ASN A 168 -13.26 8.53 7.41
N PRO A 169 -13.95 8.37 8.56
CA PRO A 169 -15.35 7.93 8.59
C PRO A 169 -16.33 8.98 8.05
N LEU A 170 -15.90 10.23 7.93
CA LEU A 170 -16.69 11.34 7.42
C LEU A 170 -16.74 11.37 5.89
N ILE A 171 -15.74 10.80 5.23
CA ILE A 171 -15.65 10.75 3.77
C ILE A 171 -16.27 9.44 3.30
N ARG A 172 -17.32 9.51 2.49
CA ARG A 172 -18.05 8.34 2.00
C ARG A 172 -18.00 8.23 0.49
N ASN A 173 -18.28 7.03 -0.03
CA ASN A 173 -18.34 6.71 -1.46
C ASN A 173 -17.01 6.96 -2.20
N VAL A 174 -15.87 6.77 -1.53
CA VAL A 174 -14.55 7.01 -2.09
C VAL A 174 -13.80 5.70 -2.31
N GLY A 175 -13.41 5.47 -3.42
CA GLY A 175 -12.42 4.82 -4.24
C GLY A 175 -11.93 3.40 -3.98
N PHE A 176 -11.14 3.12 -2.98
CA PHE A 176 -10.46 1.80 -2.81
C PHE A 176 -11.47 0.66 -2.60
N PHE A 177 -12.51 0.97 -1.89
CA PHE A 177 -13.66 0.12 -1.65
C PHE A 177 -14.33 -0.35 -2.95
N ASN A 178 -14.53 0.54 -3.92
CA ASN A 178 -15.14 0.17 -5.20
C ASN A 178 -14.34 -0.87 -5.99
N PHE A 179 -13.01 -0.91 -5.80
CA PHE A 179 -12.14 -1.90 -6.44
C PHE A 179 -12.31 -3.28 -5.78
N TYR A 180 -12.27 -3.35 -4.44
CA TYR A 180 -12.45 -4.62 -3.73
C TYR A 180 -13.90 -5.09 -3.71
N GLU A 181 -14.87 -4.19 -3.77
CA GLU A 181 -16.28 -4.52 -3.93
C GLU A 181 -16.52 -5.31 -5.21
N LYS A 182 -15.87 -4.94 -6.31
CA LYS A 182 -15.98 -5.67 -7.58
C LYS A 182 -15.27 -7.02 -7.56
N LEU A 183 -14.24 -7.19 -6.71
CA LEU A 183 -13.47 -8.43 -6.64
C LEU A 183 -14.01 -9.44 -5.62
N ALA A 184 -14.62 -8.98 -4.53
CA ALA A 184 -14.88 -9.80 -3.35
C ALA A 184 -16.36 -10.03 -3.03
N ILE A 185 -17.29 -9.29 -3.64
CA ILE A 185 -18.69 -9.27 -3.18
C ILE A 185 -19.64 -9.45 -4.36
N THR A 186 -20.42 -10.52 -4.31
CA THR A 186 -21.57 -10.69 -5.20
C THR A 186 -22.71 -9.76 -4.78
N GLU A 187 -23.60 -9.37 -5.70
CA GLU A 187 -24.78 -8.54 -5.41
C GLU A 187 -25.64 -9.10 -4.25
N GLU A 188 -25.69 -10.43 -4.13
CA GLU A 188 -26.40 -11.12 -3.04
C GLU A 188 -25.75 -10.85 -1.67
N SER A 189 -24.42 -10.74 -1.62
CA SER A 189 -23.70 -10.43 -0.39
C SER A 189 -23.93 -8.99 0.08
N LYS A 190 -24.14 -8.04 -0.83
CA LYS A 190 -24.41 -6.64 -0.50
C LYS A 190 -25.70 -6.47 0.31
N HIS A 191 -26.75 -7.23 -0.01
CA HIS A 191 -28.01 -7.17 0.73
C HIS A 191 -27.91 -7.71 2.16
N LEU A 192 -27.05 -8.70 2.38
CA LEU A 192 -26.88 -9.36 3.69
C LEU A 192 -26.07 -8.53 4.69
N ILE A 193 -25.24 -7.58 4.22
CA ILE A 193 -24.35 -6.77 5.07
C ILE A 193 -24.93 -5.37 5.37
N GLY A 194 -26.17 -5.12 5.06
CA GLY A 194 -26.81 -3.80 5.22
C GLY A 194 -26.60 -2.88 4.01
N GLY A 195 -26.39 -3.47 2.83
CA GLY A 195 -26.12 -2.73 1.59
C GLY A 195 -24.68 -2.19 1.50
N ALA A 196 -24.39 -1.49 0.40
CA ALA A 196 -23.07 -0.89 0.14
C ALA A 196 -22.60 0.03 1.30
N THR A 197 -23.52 0.78 1.90
CA THR A 197 -23.23 1.70 3.03
C THR A 197 -22.84 0.98 4.31
N GLY A 198 -23.46 -0.15 4.61
CA GLY A 198 -23.11 -0.96 5.79
C GLY A 198 -21.75 -1.60 5.68
N PHE A 199 -21.39 -2.05 4.48
CA PHE A 199 -20.08 -2.62 4.22
C PHE A 199 -18.99 -1.55 4.27
N GLU A 200 -19.17 -0.38 3.64
CA GLU A 200 -18.22 0.72 3.69
C GLU A 200 -17.90 1.12 5.14
N LYS A 201 -18.92 1.21 5.98
CA LYS A 201 -18.72 1.52 7.41
C LYS A 201 -17.87 0.45 8.11
N LYS A 202 -18.20 -0.83 7.91
CA LYS A 202 -17.44 -1.95 8.50
C LYS A 202 -16.00 -1.99 7.98
N TRP A 203 -15.79 -1.69 6.70
CA TRP A 203 -14.47 -1.60 6.11
C TRP A 203 -13.64 -0.48 6.72
N LYS A 204 -14.18 0.74 6.81
CA LYS A 204 -13.50 1.88 7.43
C LYS A 204 -13.16 1.62 8.89
N ASP A 205 -14.09 1.02 9.63
CA ASP A 205 -13.88 0.57 11.01
C ASP A 205 -12.72 -0.41 11.13
N LEU A 206 -12.55 -1.29 10.17
CA LEU A 206 -11.49 -2.28 10.14
C LEU A 206 -10.16 -1.64 9.70
N TYR A 207 -10.17 -0.93 8.58
CA TYR A 207 -8.99 -0.31 7.98
C TYR A 207 -8.35 0.71 8.93
N SER A 208 -9.16 1.46 9.67
CA SER A 208 -8.70 2.43 10.68
C SER A 208 -8.01 1.79 11.91
N LYS A 209 -8.05 0.47 12.06
CA LYS A 209 -7.32 -0.24 13.13
C LYS A 209 -5.90 -0.65 12.73
N TRP A 210 -5.55 -0.52 11.45
CA TRP A 210 -4.23 -0.93 10.97
C TRP A 210 -3.23 0.21 11.03
N PRO A 211 -2.13 0.09 11.78
CA PRO A 211 -1.06 1.08 11.78
C PRO A 211 -0.54 1.42 10.39
N SER A 212 -0.42 0.40 9.52
CA SER A 212 0.03 0.57 8.14
C SER A 212 -0.85 1.50 7.31
N ALA A 213 -2.15 1.52 7.56
CA ALA A 213 -3.10 2.38 6.85
C ALA A 213 -2.80 3.87 7.12
N TYR A 214 -2.45 4.23 8.36
CA TYR A 214 -2.02 5.59 8.70
C TYR A 214 -0.66 5.92 8.10
N GLU A 215 0.25 4.95 8.06
CA GLU A 215 1.57 5.12 7.44
C GLU A 215 1.48 5.30 5.92
N LEU A 216 0.39 4.84 5.27
CA LEU A 216 0.09 5.10 3.86
C LEU A 216 -0.53 6.47 3.60
N MET A 217 -1.00 7.21 4.61
CA MET A 217 -1.52 8.58 4.41
C MET A 217 -0.44 9.50 3.83
N PRO A 218 -0.82 10.60 3.16
CA PRO A 218 0.12 11.63 2.75
C PRO A 218 0.93 12.17 3.92
N ASP A 219 2.23 12.38 3.72
CA ASP A 219 3.07 13.05 4.71
C ASP A 219 2.99 14.58 4.60
N ASP A 220 3.65 15.25 5.54
CA ASP A 220 3.65 16.72 5.59
C ASP A 220 4.30 17.33 4.34
N PHE A 221 5.27 16.65 3.72
CA PHE A 221 5.89 17.14 2.49
C PHE A 221 4.86 17.10 1.33
N TYR A 222 4.10 16.02 1.22
CA TYR A 222 3.00 15.95 0.23
C TYR A 222 1.98 17.05 0.47
N LEU A 223 1.46 17.16 1.69
CA LEU A 223 0.36 18.06 2.05
C LEU A 223 0.72 19.55 1.93
N ASN A 224 1.99 19.92 2.11
CA ASN A 224 2.48 21.26 1.87
C ASN A 224 2.57 21.64 0.37
N ASN A 225 2.68 20.66 -0.51
CA ASN A 225 2.84 20.86 -1.95
C ASN A 225 1.58 20.54 -2.75
N ARG A 226 0.70 19.68 -2.24
CA ARG A 226 -0.53 19.22 -2.90
C ARG A 226 -1.67 19.13 -1.90
N PRO A 227 -2.76 19.87 -2.11
CA PRO A 227 -3.95 19.73 -1.27
C PRO A 227 -4.63 18.41 -1.57
N ILE A 228 -5.13 17.74 -0.54
CA ILE A 228 -6.03 16.60 -0.69
C ILE A 228 -7.50 16.99 -0.44
N ILE A 229 -7.72 18.19 0.12
CA ILE A 229 -9.05 18.76 0.34
C ILE A 229 -9.08 20.19 -0.16
N TYR A 230 -10.16 20.55 -0.86
CA TYR A 230 -10.55 21.91 -1.14
C TYR A 230 -11.77 22.26 -0.29
N SER A 231 -11.70 23.31 0.51
CA SER A 231 -12.82 23.83 1.29
C SER A 231 -13.38 25.07 0.63
N ASP A 232 -14.66 25.05 0.26
CA ASP A 232 -15.34 26.13 -0.43
C ASP A 232 -14.55 26.69 -1.65
N GLY A 233 -13.97 25.76 -2.41
CA GLY A 233 -13.17 26.07 -3.60
C GLY A 233 -11.73 26.51 -3.33
N GLN A 234 -11.29 26.57 -2.08
CA GLN A 234 -9.92 26.94 -1.70
C GLN A 234 -9.09 25.73 -1.33
N PRO A 235 -7.86 25.57 -1.85
CA PRO A 235 -6.98 24.47 -1.51
C PRO A 235 -6.52 24.57 -0.06
N ILE A 236 -6.59 23.47 0.66
CA ILE A 236 -6.02 23.37 2.00
C ILE A 236 -4.62 22.77 1.89
N LEU A 237 -3.63 23.65 2.07
CA LEU A 237 -2.22 23.25 2.17
C LEU A 237 -1.78 23.28 3.63
N GLY A 238 -0.85 22.43 4.01
CA GLY A 238 -0.31 22.39 5.36
C GLY A 238 0.29 21.04 5.73
N THR A 239 0.26 20.77 7.01
CA THR A 239 0.78 19.51 7.58
C THR A 239 -0.37 18.60 8.01
N ASN A 240 -0.06 17.37 8.41
CA ASN A 240 -1.04 16.51 9.04
C ASN A 240 -1.69 17.16 10.27
N GLU A 241 -0.96 18.00 11.03
CA GLU A 241 -1.52 18.77 12.13
C GLU A 241 -2.63 19.73 11.66
N THR A 242 -2.46 20.37 10.51
CA THR A 242 -3.50 21.20 9.88
C THR A 242 -4.75 20.37 9.59
N TYR A 243 -4.58 19.19 9.02
CA TYR A 243 -5.68 18.27 8.69
C TYR A 243 -6.36 17.67 9.92
N LEU A 244 -5.71 17.62 11.07
CA LEU A 244 -6.31 17.14 12.33
C LEU A 244 -7.13 18.19 13.09
N LYS A 245 -7.10 19.45 12.68
CA LYS A 245 -7.76 20.57 13.38
C LYS A 245 -9.03 21.08 12.72
N ASN A 246 -9.42 20.53 11.59
CA ASN A 246 -10.54 21.00 10.78
C ASN A 246 -11.78 20.11 10.90
N GLU A 247 -12.90 20.56 10.36
CA GLU A 247 -14.21 19.90 10.41
C GLU A 247 -14.20 18.50 9.74
N TRP A 248 -13.31 18.28 8.78
CA TRP A 248 -13.08 16.98 8.14
C TRP A 248 -11.99 16.15 8.81
N SER A 249 -11.57 16.54 10.01
CA SER A 249 -10.48 15.86 10.71
C SER A 249 -10.84 14.43 11.10
N LEU A 250 -9.81 13.63 11.25
CA LEU A 250 -9.98 12.30 11.83
C LEU A 250 -10.42 12.40 13.29
N PRO A 251 -11.30 11.49 13.76
CA PRO A 251 -11.72 11.42 15.16
C PRO A 251 -10.53 11.43 16.13
N GLU A 252 -10.70 12.02 17.31
CA GLU A 252 -9.63 12.21 18.30
C GLU A 252 -8.91 10.90 18.66
N ASN A 253 -9.67 9.82 18.78
CA ASN A 253 -9.11 8.48 19.06
C ASN A 253 -8.21 7.91 17.94
N MET A 254 -8.19 8.52 16.77
CA MET A 254 -7.33 8.14 15.64
C MET A 254 -6.07 9.01 15.53
N GLN A 255 -6.05 10.19 16.15
CA GLN A 255 -4.98 11.18 15.98
C GLN A 255 -3.62 10.68 16.49
N ASP A 256 -3.58 9.86 17.51
CA ASP A 256 -2.33 9.26 18.00
C ASP A 256 -1.70 8.30 16.98
N ASN A 257 -2.52 7.61 16.20
CA ASN A 257 -2.02 6.76 15.11
C ASN A 257 -1.42 7.59 13.98
N VAL A 258 -2.03 8.75 13.67
CA VAL A 258 -1.46 9.71 12.71
C VAL A 258 -0.10 10.19 13.17
N LYS A 259 0.05 10.61 14.42
CA LYS A 259 1.34 11.06 14.98
C LYS A 259 2.41 9.98 14.86
N LYS A 260 2.11 8.74 15.27
CA LYS A 260 3.02 7.59 15.14
C LYS A 260 3.41 7.31 13.69
N ALA A 261 2.44 7.41 12.77
CA ALA A 261 2.69 7.23 11.35
C ALA A 261 3.60 8.32 10.78
N MET A 262 3.43 9.57 11.19
CA MET A 262 4.31 10.66 10.77
C MET A 262 5.73 10.52 11.34
N GLU A 263 5.88 10.04 12.58
CA GLU A 263 7.19 9.69 13.14
C GLU A 263 7.87 8.58 12.33
N PHE A 264 7.11 7.54 11.95
CA PHE A 264 7.62 6.49 11.07
C PHE A 264 8.07 7.08 9.72
N LYS A 265 7.25 7.90 9.06
CA LYS A 265 7.60 8.51 7.77
C LYS A 265 8.84 9.40 7.86
N LYS A 266 8.98 10.19 8.92
CA LYS A 266 10.21 10.94 9.19
C LYS A 266 11.44 10.04 9.28
N SER A 267 11.31 8.84 9.85
CA SER A 267 12.41 7.87 9.92
C SER A 267 12.84 7.29 8.57
N LEU A 268 11.96 7.36 7.55
CA LEU A 268 12.30 6.95 6.19
C LEU A 268 13.17 7.97 5.45
N GLY A 269 13.17 9.22 5.90
CA GLY A 269 13.82 10.33 5.19
C GLY A 269 13.05 10.76 3.92
N GLU A 270 13.38 11.93 3.40
CA GLU A 270 12.72 12.50 2.21
C GLU A 270 13.15 11.83 0.91
N LYS A 271 14.38 11.36 0.85
CA LYS A 271 14.95 10.71 -0.35
C LYS A 271 15.03 9.20 -0.18
N LEU A 272 14.92 8.50 -1.30
CA LEU A 272 15.24 7.06 -1.34
C LEU A 272 16.75 6.88 -1.08
N SER A 273 17.08 5.97 -0.16
CA SER A 273 18.48 5.69 0.18
C SER A 273 19.18 4.95 -0.97
N GLY A 274 20.33 5.44 -1.39
CA GLY A 274 21.16 4.83 -2.44
C GLY A 274 21.64 5.85 -3.47
N ASN A 275 22.59 5.44 -4.32
CA ASN A 275 22.99 6.21 -5.48
C ASN A 275 21.93 6.07 -6.59
N ASP A 276 21.91 7.00 -7.55
CA ASP A 276 20.96 6.97 -8.67
C ASP A 276 21.01 5.65 -9.47
N ASP A 277 22.18 5.04 -9.57
CA ASP A 277 22.36 3.78 -10.28
C ASP A 277 21.88 2.55 -9.47
N ASP A 278 21.65 2.70 -8.17
CA ASP A 278 21.17 1.65 -7.27
C ASP A 278 19.64 1.67 -7.07
N VAL A 279 18.96 2.62 -7.71
CA VAL A 279 17.51 2.82 -7.56
C VAL A 279 16.85 2.82 -8.93
N LEU A 280 15.82 2.00 -9.09
CA LEU A 280 14.87 2.03 -10.20
C LEU A 280 13.49 2.38 -9.64
N VAL A 281 12.82 3.36 -10.22
CA VAL A 281 11.45 3.77 -9.85
C VAL A 281 10.52 3.56 -11.05
N ILE A 282 9.54 2.68 -10.89
CA ILE A 282 8.53 2.38 -11.92
C ILE A 282 7.17 2.85 -11.38
N PHE A 283 6.42 3.59 -12.19
CA PHE A 283 5.14 4.18 -11.76
C PHE A 283 4.16 4.33 -12.92
N GLY A 284 2.86 4.25 -12.61
CA GLY A 284 1.79 4.62 -13.54
C GLY A 284 1.62 6.14 -13.59
N ASN A 285 1.26 6.68 -14.77
CA ASN A 285 1.20 8.14 -14.96
C ASN A 285 0.05 8.63 -15.85
N THR A 286 -0.90 7.78 -16.21
CA THR A 286 -1.94 8.17 -17.18
C THR A 286 -3.37 7.90 -16.73
N LEU A 287 -3.56 7.04 -15.73
CA LEU A 287 -4.91 6.74 -15.26
C LEU A 287 -5.39 7.81 -14.27
N GLU A 288 -6.67 8.14 -14.36
CA GLU A 288 -7.31 8.98 -13.35
C GLU A 288 -7.14 8.35 -11.96
N THR A 289 -6.61 9.14 -11.05
CA THR A 289 -6.27 8.70 -9.70
C THR A 289 -6.79 9.71 -8.70
N LEU A 290 -7.60 9.24 -7.74
CA LEU A 290 -8.18 10.11 -6.74
C LEU A 290 -7.10 10.69 -5.81
N GLY A 291 -6.82 11.97 -5.99
CA GLY A 291 -5.84 12.68 -5.17
C GLY A 291 -6.44 13.80 -4.34
N THR A 292 -7.67 14.23 -4.66
CA THR A 292 -8.28 15.43 -4.06
C THR A 292 -9.79 15.27 -3.98
N ILE A 293 -10.41 15.84 -2.95
CA ILE A 293 -11.86 15.97 -2.81
C ILE A 293 -12.26 17.41 -2.51
N GLY A 294 -13.48 17.79 -2.89
CA GLY A 294 -14.07 19.08 -2.53
C GLY A 294 -14.94 18.96 -1.28
N TYR A 295 -14.86 19.94 -0.40
CA TYR A 295 -15.75 20.15 0.73
C TYR A 295 -16.47 21.49 0.54
N SER A 296 -17.78 21.53 0.81
CA SER A 296 -18.56 22.76 0.79
C SER A 296 -19.39 22.85 2.06
N SER A 297 -19.26 23.95 2.79
CA SER A 297 -20.09 24.27 3.94
C SER A 297 -21.40 24.86 3.46
N ILE A 298 -22.43 24.06 3.23
CA ILE A 298 -23.79 24.54 2.89
C ILE A 298 -24.66 24.51 4.15
N GLY A 299 -24.84 25.70 4.75
CA GLY A 299 -25.76 25.90 5.87
C GLY A 299 -25.17 25.65 7.26
N THR A 300 -25.98 25.88 8.32
CA THR A 300 -25.57 25.77 9.73
C THR A 300 -25.50 24.33 10.25
N THR A 301 -25.88 23.35 9.46
CA THR A 301 -25.74 21.92 9.73
C THR A 301 -24.82 21.33 8.71
N ILE A 302 -23.68 20.83 9.17
CA ILE A 302 -22.73 20.09 8.33
C ILE A 302 -23.34 18.73 8.03
N ASP A 303 -24.04 18.61 6.92
CA ASP A 303 -24.41 17.30 6.39
C ASP A 303 -23.24 16.75 5.59
N LEU A 304 -22.34 16.06 6.29
CA LEU A 304 -21.15 15.45 5.71
C LEU A 304 -21.48 14.39 4.63
N ASN A 305 -22.72 13.93 4.56
CA ASN A 305 -23.19 13.02 3.52
C ASN A 305 -23.40 13.72 2.16
N THR A 306 -23.62 15.04 2.17
CA THR A 306 -23.86 15.84 0.97
C THR A 306 -22.75 16.85 0.67
N SER A 307 -21.81 17.06 1.62
CA SER A 307 -20.80 18.13 1.51
C SER A 307 -19.58 17.77 0.67
N PHE A 308 -19.33 16.49 0.41
CA PHE A 308 -18.27 16.05 -0.48
C PHE A 308 -18.81 15.88 -1.91
N HIS A 309 -18.96 16.99 -2.62
CA HIS A 309 -19.39 16.97 -4.02
C HIS A 309 -18.18 16.77 -4.93
N PHE A 310 -18.26 15.76 -5.80
CA PHE A 310 -17.43 15.62 -6.97
C PHE A 310 -17.91 16.62 -8.05
N SER A 311 -17.68 17.90 -7.86
CA SER A 311 -18.10 18.93 -8.84
C SER A 311 -16.88 19.65 -9.41
N PRO A 312 -16.79 19.83 -10.74
CA PRO A 312 -15.79 20.71 -11.34
C PRO A 312 -15.89 22.14 -10.74
N PRO A 313 -14.80 22.86 -10.49
CA PRO A 313 -13.59 22.88 -11.31
C PRO A 313 -12.36 22.20 -10.65
N PHE A 314 -12.58 21.21 -9.78
CA PHE A 314 -11.45 20.52 -9.15
C PHE A 314 -10.76 19.67 -10.21
N ASP A 315 -9.46 19.85 -10.35
CA ASP A 315 -8.62 19.03 -11.21
C ASP A 315 -8.47 17.64 -10.58
N PHE A 316 -9.53 16.81 -10.73
CA PHE A 316 -9.49 15.39 -10.40
C PHE A 316 -8.50 14.62 -11.27
N ASN A 317 -7.95 15.26 -12.31
CA ASN A 317 -6.99 14.71 -13.23
C ASN A 317 -5.59 14.64 -12.60
N GLN A 318 -5.50 14.21 -11.34
CA GLN A 318 -4.25 13.67 -10.88
C GLN A 318 -4.06 12.35 -11.62
N HIS A 319 -3.01 12.30 -12.41
CA HIS A 319 -2.62 11.08 -13.09
C HIS A 319 -1.89 10.16 -12.13
N GLY A 320 -2.03 8.87 -12.36
CA GLY A 320 -1.37 7.83 -11.58
C GLY A 320 -1.65 6.46 -12.16
N ASP A 321 -1.86 5.52 -11.28
CA ASP A 321 -2.18 4.13 -11.59
C ASP A 321 -3.54 3.67 -11.01
N SER A 322 -4.45 4.59 -10.76
CA SER A 322 -5.76 4.45 -10.09
C SER A 322 -5.73 4.36 -8.55
N ILE A 323 -4.58 4.19 -7.92
CA ILE A 323 -4.41 4.09 -6.44
C ILE A 323 -3.38 5.08 -5.93
N VAL A 324 -2.24 5.18 -6.58
CA VAL A 324 -1.15 6.08 -6.20
C VAL A 324 -0.97 7.15 -7.27
N VAL A 325 -1.00 8.40 -6.86
CA VAL A 325 -0.76 9.53 -7.75
C VAL A 325 0.70 9.55 -8.21
N THR A 326 0.92 9.99 -9.44
CA THR A 326 2.24 9.98 -10.12
C THR A 326 3.34 10.60 -9.26
N GLU A 327 3.12 11.77 -8.67
CA GLU A 327 4.12 12.47 -7.87
C GLU A 327 4.60 11.64 -6.68
N SER A 328 3.67 10.98 -5.98
CA SER A 328 4.03 10.13 -4.86
C SER A 328 4.77 8.87 -5.30
N ALA A 329 4.30 8.22 -6.37
CA ALA A 329 4.93 7.00 -6.89
C ALA A 329 6.31 7.28 -7.53
N MET A 330 6.46 8.44 -8.14
CA MET A 330 7.71 8.91 -8.74
C MET A 330 8.74 9.38 -7.70
N GLY A 331 8.32 9.63 -6.46
CA GLY A 331 9.19 10.16 -5.40
C GLY A 331 9.61 11.61 -5.63
N SER A 332 8.78 12.40 -6.34
CA SER A 332 9.05 13.80 -6.66
C SER A 332 7.76 14.60 -6.76
N MET A 333 7.70 15.77 -6.12
CA MET A 333 6.61 16.73 -6.25
C MET A 333 6.78 17.68 -7.45
N SER A 334 7.88 17.56 -8.17
CA SER A 334 8.08 18.25 -9.45
C SER A 334 7.52 17.41 -10.61
N ARG A 335 7.36 18.05 -11.77
CA ARG A 335 6.93 17.33 -12.99
C ARG A 335 8.00 16.39 -13.58
N SER A 336 9.19 16.38 -12.99
CA SER A 336 10.32 15.57 -13.43
C SER A 336 10.73 14.60 -12.34
N PRO A 337 11.06 13.34 -12.68
CA PRO A 337 11.57 12.36 -11.74
C PRO A 337 12.85 12.83 -11.05
N THR A 338 13.01 12.51 -9.78
CA THR A 338 14.22 12.78 -9.01
C THR A 338 15.35 11.80 -9.35
N TYR A 339 14.99 10.57 -9.72
CA TYR A 339 15.94 9.48 -9.97
C TYR A 339 16.16 9.28 -11.46
N LYS A 340 17.43 9.10 -11.88
CA LYS A 340 17.84 8.87 -13.27
C LYS A 340 17.12 7.67 -13.90
N ASN A 341 16.96 6.59 -13.12
CA ASN A 341 16.29 5.37 -13.57
C ASN A 341 14.81 5.41 -13.19
N SER A 342 14.07 6.41 -13.63
CA SER A 342 12.62 6.51 -13.44
C SER A 342 11.88 6.17 -14.71
N LYS A 343 10.88 5.28 -14.62
CA LYS A 343 10.18 4.69 -15.77
C LYS A 343 8.67 4.82 -15.61
N PRO A 344 8.02 5.72 -16.35
CA PRO A 344 6.57 5.77 -16.42
C PRO A 344 6.03 4.61 -17.27
N ILE A 345 4.99 3.97 -16.79
CA ILE A 345 4.23 2.94 -17.53
C ILE A 345 2.81 3.46 -17.72
N PRO A 346 2.40 3.74 -18.96
CA PRO A 346 1.08 4.29 -19.24
C PRO A 346 -0.02 3.21 -19.21
N ASN A 347 -1.25 3.64 -18.97
CA ASN A 347 -2.48 2.84 -19.10
C ASN A 347 -2.50 1.54 -18.30
N ILE A 348 -1.89 1.54 -17.13
CA ILE A 348 -1.79 0.36 -16.26
C ILE A 348 -2.34 0.65 -14.87
N ILE A 349 -3.14 -0.25 -14.33
CA ILE A 349 -3.62 -0.15 -12.95
C ILE A 349 -2.56 -0.63 -11.96
N HIS A 350 -2.62 -0.11 -10.75
CA HIS A 350 -1.66 -0.34 -9.67
C HIS A 350 -1.29 -1.81 -9.45
N THR A 351 -2.30 -2.66 -9.32
CA THR A 351 -2.12 -4.10 -9.04
C THR A 351 -1.58 -4.90 -10.23
N ALA A 352 -1.67 -4.36 -11.45
CA ALA A 352 -1.16 -5.03 -12.64
C ALA A 352 0.31 -4.66 -12.95
N LEU A 353 0.80 -3.54 -12.42
CA LEU A 353 2.17 -3.06 -12.66
C LEU A 353 3.25 -4.11 -12.43
N PRO A 354 3.25 -4.93 -11.35
CA PRO A 354 4.27 -5.95 -11.16
C PRO A 354 4.30 -7.02 -12.25
N ASN A 355 3.16 -7.25 -12.90
CA ASN A 355 3.01 -8.28 -13.94
C ASN A 355 3.06 -7.72 -15.36
N ASP A 356 3.27 -6.42 -15.52
CA ASP A 356 3.38 -5.78 -16.84
C ASP A 356 4.69 -6.12 -17.53
N GLY A 357 4.62 -6.37 -18.84
CA GLY A 357 5.79 -6.77 -19.63
C GLY A 357 6.88 -5.70 -19.69
N SER A 358 6.50 -4.42 -19.77
CA SER A 358 7.44 -3.29 -19.79
C SER A 358 8.11 -3.12 -18.43
N THR A 359 7.34 -3.24 -17.36
CA THR A 359 7.85 -3.26 -15.97
C THR A 359 8.89 -4.35 -15.77
N ILE A 360 8.56 -5.59 -16.18
CA ILE A 360 9.45 -6.75 -16.07
C ILE A 360 10.73 -6.54 -16.86
N GLU A 361 10.65 -5.99 -18.07
CA GLU A 361 11.82 -5.73 -18.90
C GLU A 361 12.74 -4.64 -18.34
N GLU A 362 12.18 -3.56 -17.79
CA GLU A 362 12.97 -2.51 -17.13
C GLU A 362 13.69 -3.03 -15.88
N ILE A 363 13.03 -3.89 -15.10
CA ILE A 363 13.65 -4.56 -13.95
C ILE A 363 14.78 -5.49 -14.41
N ARG A 364 14.57 -6.25 -15.50
CA ARG A 364 15.60 -7.12 -16.07
C ARG A 364 16.85 -6.34 -16.44
N LYS A 365 16.69 -5.23 -17.16
CA LYS A 365 17.80 -4.33 -17.53
C LYS A 365 18.52 -3.76 -16.31
N PHE A 366 17.77 -3.37 -15.29
CA PHE A 366 18.32 -2.80 -14.08
C PHE A 366 19.13 -3.82 -13.25
N LEU A 367 18.66 -5.06 -13.17
CA LEU A 367 19.35 -6.12 -12.42
C LEU A 367 20.50 -6.75 -13.20
N ASN A 368 20.45 -6.71 -14.54
CA ASN A 368 21.48 -7.27 -15.43
C ASN A 368 21.85 -6.24 -16.51
N PRO A 369 22.65 -5.22 -16.17
CA PRO A 369 22.90 -4.07 -17.04
C PRO A 369 23.82 -4.37 -18.24
N SER A 370 24.22 -5.61 -18.51
CA SER A 370 25.08 -5.99 -19.62
C SER A 370 24.38 -6.85 -20.66
#